data_3c02f7abbfbabad72413b2a73dd6fad5
#
_entry.id   3c02f7abbfbabad72413b2a73dd6fad5
#
_cell.length_a   1.000
_cell.length_b   1.000
_cell.length_c   1.000
_cell.angle_alpha   90.00
_cell.angle_beta   90.00
_cell.angle_gamma   90.00
#
_symmetry.space_group_name_H-M   'P 1'
#
loop_
_entity.id
_entity.type
_entity.pdbx_description
1 polymer ?
#
loop_
_entity_poly.entity_id
_entity_poly.type
_entity_poly.pdbx_seq_one_letter_code
_entity_poly.pdbx_strand_id
1 'polypeptide(L)'
;HGGHFLPESEISSMVEWISKQNRQNNPDVVRMTREGNHMGLINWAQLIEGKNLALLELPGPENPKPTIRDGKIARMFATRKGSNEFEVMAENIIKYDLYFNSETVDFDKIVTITTQKFQVQGNNLMPGEKKISYKKKVKKDLAVLLYSYKTFRNPNRLYDAKVSILLESTLV
;
A
#
# COMPACT_ATOMS: atom_id res chain seq x y z
N HIS A 1 -1.28 39.41 9.26
CA HIS A 1 -1.31 38.01 8.86
C HIS A 1 0.10 37.59 8.49
N GLY A 2 0.88 37.13 9.47
CA GLY A 2 2.19 36.52 9.24
C GLY A 2 1.99 35.22 8.46
N GLY A 3 2.50 35.13 7.24
CA GLY A 3 2.58 33.87 6.52
C GLY A 3 3.39 32.85 7.32
N HIS A 4 3.17 31.58 7.10
CA HIS A 4 3.93 30.48 7.71
C HIS A 4 5.35 30.46 7.10
N PHE A 5 6.15 31.47 7.41
CA PHE A 5 7.57 31.47 7.04
C PHE A 5 8.38 30.94 8.21
N LEU A 6 9.21 29.94 7.93
CA LEU A 6 10.23 29.52 8.86
C LEU A 6 11.25 30.67 9.01
N PRO A 7 11.64 31.04 10.23
CA PRO A 7 12.73 31.98 10.42
C PRO A 7 14.01 31.51 9.72
N GLU A 8 14.76 32.43 9.11
CA GLU A 8 16.01 32.06 8.42
C GLU A 8 16.98 31.31 9.31
N SER A 9 16.98 31.62 10.62
CA SER A 9 17.78 30.91 11.61
C SER A 9 17.44 29.41 11.77
N GLU A 10 16.21 29.02 11.41
CA GLU A 10 15.76 27.62 11.50
C GLU A 10 15.97 26.85 10.20
N ILE A 11 16.13 27.53 9.07
CA ILE A 11 16.33 26.91 7.75
C ILE A 11 17.60 26.04 7.75
N SER A 12 18.71 26.53 8.29
CA SER A 12 19.96 25.77 8.36
C SER A 12 19.85 24.51 9.20
N SER A 13 19.19 24.63 10.36
CA SER A 13 18.94 23.47 11.25
C SER A 13 18.02 22.44 10.57
N MET A 14 17.00 22.88 9.84
CA MET A 14 16.10 22.03 9.11
C MET A 14 16.80 21.32 7.93
N VAL A 15 17.65 22.03 7.17
CA VAL A 15 18.45 21.45 6.08
C VAL A 15 19.41 20.42 6.64
N GLU A 16 20.10 20.71 7.74
CA GLU A 16 20.98 19.74 8.41
C GLU A 16 20.21 18.51 8.89
N TRP A 17 19.04 18.69 9.50
CA TRP A 17 18.19 17.60 9.93
C TRP A 17 17.73 16.75 8.74
N ILE A 18 17.23 17.36 7.65
CA ILE A 18 16.78 16.68 6.44
C ILE A 18 17.93 15.89 5.80
N SER A 19 19.15 16.45 5.75
CA SER A 19 20.32 15.80 5.16
C SER A 19 20.74 14.51 5.89
N LYS A 20 20.41 14.41 7.18
CA LYS A 20 20.65 13.23 8.02
C LYS A 20 19.54 12.17 7.91
N GLN A 21 18.40 12.51 7.28
CA GLN A 21 17.29 11.59 7.13
C GLN A 21 17.50 10.66 5.92
N ASN A 22 17.60 9.38 6.18
CA ASN A 22 17.59 8.36 5.14
C ASN A 22 16.20 7.74 5.05
N ARG A 23 15.59 7.86 3.88
CA ARG A 23 14.32 7.20 3.62
C ARG A 23 14.54 5.68 3.55
N GLN A 24 13.87 4.93 4.41
CA GLN A 24 13.85 3.47 4.25
C GLN A 24 13.16 3.09 2.95
N ASN A 25 13.87 2.41 2.06
CA ASN A 25 13.31 1.96 0.79
C ASN A 25 12.31 0.82 0.97
N ASN A 26 12.56 -0.08 1.94
CA ASN A 26 11.73 -1.23 2.24
C ASN A 26 11.34 -1.23 3.74
N PRO A 27 10.44 -0.34 4.19
CA PRO A 27 10.02 -0.31 5.59
C PRO A 27 9.32 -1.62 5.97
N ASP A 28 9.45 -2.03 7.23
CA ASP A 28 8.78 -3.26 7.70
C ASP A 28 7.25 -3.13 7.75
N VAL A 29 6.75 -1.90 7.76
CA VAL A 29 5.32 -1.61 7.85
C VAL A 29 4.88 -0.66 6.75
N VAL A 30 3.82 -1.02 6.03
CA VAL A 30 3.13 -0.16 5.06
C VAL A 30 1.67 0.00 5.49
N ARG A 31 1.22 1.24 5.57
CA ARG A 31 -0.16 1.58 5.90
C ARG A 31 -0.80 2.34 4.74
N MET A 32 -2.01 1.95 4.39
CA MET A 32 -2.79 2.61 3.35
C MET A 32 -4.22 2.81 3.80
N THR A 33 -4.76 3.96 3.46
CA THR A 33 -6.20 4.25 3.56
C THR A 33 -6.64 4.81 2.22
N ARG A 34 -7.75 4.31 1.70
CA ARG A 34 -8.25 4.67 0.37
C ARG A 34 -9.75 4.90 0.35
N GLU A 35 -10.13 5.90 -0.41
CA GLU A 35 -11.51 6.21 -0.78
C GLU A 35 -11.83 5.84 -2.24
N GLY A 36 -10.83 5.49 -3.04
CA GLY A 36 -10.96 5.16 -4.45
C GLY A 36 -9.95 4.13 -4.95
N ASN A 37 -10.11 3.62 -6.16
CA ASN A 37 -9.28 2.55 -6.74
C ASN A 37 -8.06 3.05 -7.54
N HIS A 38 -7.73 4.33 -7.47
CA HIS A 38 -6.71 4.95 -8.33
C HIS A 38 -5.34 5.17 -7.67
N MET A 39 -5.14 4.70 -6.46
CA MET A 39 -3.84 4.88 -5.79
C MET A 39 -2.82 3.84 -6.23
N GLY A 40 -1.64 4.31 -6.55
CA GLY A 40 -0.53 3.50 -6.98
C GLY A 40 0.14 2.68 -5.87
N LEU A 41 1.25 2.09 -6.23
CA LEU A 41 2.14 1.34 -5.36
C LEU A 41 2.75 2.25 -4.29
N ILE A 42 2.64 1.87 -3.02
CA ILE A 42 3.28 2.54 -1.88
C ILE A 42 4.29 1.56 -1.27
N ASN A 43 5.57 1.87 -1.38
CA ASN A 43 6.64 0.96 -1.02
C ASN A 43 6.43 -0.43 -1.69
N TRP A 44 6.30 -1.49 -0.91
CA TRP A 44 6.16 -2.87 -1.39
C TRP A 44 4.71 -3.38 -1.35
N ALA A 45 3.72 -2.51 -1.20
CA ALA A 45 2.31 -2.90 -1.13
C ALA A 45 1.42 -2.01 -1.98
N GLN A 46 0.36 -2.58 -2.56
CA GLN A 46 -0.62 -1.87 -3.37
C GLN A 46 -2.03 -2.42 -3.08
N LEU A 47 -2.94 -1.54 -2.70
CA LEU A 47 -4.35 -1.85 -2.66
C LEU A 47 -4.91 -1.69 -4.08
N ILE A 48 -5.39 -2.79 -4.65
CA ILE A 48 -5.87 -2.82 -6.04
C ILE A 48 -7.37 -2.49 -6.08
N GLU A 49 -8.15 -3.14 -5.21
CA GLU A 49 -9.60 -3.00 -5.24
C GLU A 49 -10.19 -3.04 -3.84
N GLY A 50 -11.07 -2.10 -3.54
CA GLY A 50 -11.88 -2.06 -2.33
C GLY A 50 -13.36 -2.26 -2.62
N LYS A 51 -14.14 -2.62 -1.61
CA LYS A 51 -15.56 -2.90 -1.74
C LYS A 51 -16.38 -1.64 -1.43
N ASN A 52 -17.23 -1.23 -2.39
CA ASN A 52 -18.12 -0.07 -2.23
C ASN A 52 -17.39 1.17 -1.70
N LEU A 53 -16.27 1.52 -2.33
CA LEU A 53 -15.49 2.67 -1.90
C LEU A 53 -16.27 3.96 -2.11
N ALA A 54 -16.10 4.88 -1.19
CA ALA A 54 -16.48 6.27 -1.38
C ALA A 54 -15.73 6.84 -2.57
N LEU A 55 -16.37 7.71 -3.33
CA LEU A 55 -15.77 8.36 -4.48
C LEU A 55 -16.03 9.86 -4.42
N LEU A 56 -14.98 10.63 -4.51
CA LEU A 56 -15.04 12.05 -4.82
C LEU A 56 -14.50 12.25 -6.23
N GLU A 57 -15.39 12.55 -7.17
CA GLU A 57 -15.01 12.98 -8.52
C GLU A 57 -15.00 14.50 -8.55
N LEU A 58 -13.84 15.07 -8.85
CA LEU A 58 -13.70 16.51 -9.01
C LEU A 58 -14.39 16.99 -10.30
N PRO A 59 -14.84 18.25 -10.36
CA PRO A 59 -15.42 18.80 -11.58
C PRO A 59 -14.48 18.65 -12.77
N GLY A 60 -15.02 18.26 -13.91
CA GLY A 60 -14.34 18.15 -15.19
C GLY A 60 -15.14 18.80 -16.31
N PRO A 61 -14.60 18.81 -17.54
CA PRO A 61 -15.29 19.43 -18.68
C PRO A 61 -16.69 18.85 -18.95
N GLU A 62 -16.85 17.55 -18.73
CA GLU A 62 -18.12 16.85 -18.98
C GLU A 62 -19.06 16.87 -17.76
N ASN A 63 -18.50 17.06 -16.56
CA ASN A 63 -19.27 17.14 -15.32
C ASN A 63 -18.77 18.33 -14.48
N PRO A 64 -19.40 19.50 -14.60
CA PRO A 64 -18.95 20.72 -13.90
C PRO A 64 -19.24 20.73 -12.40
N LYS A 65 -19.90 19.71 -11.87
CA LYS A 65 -20.19 19.58 -10.44
C LYS A 65 -19.41 18.42 -9.85
N PRO A 66 -18.90 18.52 -8.60
CA PRO A 66 -18.30 17.39 -7.93
C PRO A 66 -19.35 16.31 -7.71
N THR A 67 -19.01 15.08 -8.03
CA THR A 67 -19.85 13.92 -7.70
C THR A 67 -19.31 13.28 -6.43
N ILE A 68 -20.14 13.22 -5.41
CA ILE A 68 -19.82 12.53 -4.14
C ILE A 68 -20.66 11.27 -4.09
N ARG A 69 -20.00 10.13 -3.98
CA ARG A 69 -20.67 8.86 -3.71
C ARG A 69 -20.39 8.45 -2.28
N ASP A 70 -21.42 8.25 -1.50
CA ASP A 70 -21.30 7.64 -0.19
C ASP A 70 -20.77 6.23 -0.33
N GLY A 71 -19.83 5.89 0.52
CA GLY A 71 -19.18 4.60 0.49
C GLY A 71 -18.31 4.34 1.70
N LYS A 72 -17.52 3.30 1.59
CA LYS A 72 -16.62 2.85 2.65
C LYS A 72 -15.18 3.25 2.35
N ILE A 73 -14.38 3.30 3.39
CA ILE A 73 -12.94 3.46 3.29
C ILE A 73 -12.30 2.07 3.32
N ALA A 74 -11.35 1.81 2.42
CA ALA A 74 -10.52 0.63 2.49
C ALA A 74 -9.23 0.94 3.27
N ARG A 75 -8.86 0.06 4.19
CA ARG A 75 -7.63 0.17 4.97
C ARG A 75 -6.80 -1.08 4.85
N MET A 76 -5.51 -0.90 4.62
CA MET A 76 -4.52 -1.97 4.62
C MET A 76 -3.38 -1.62 5.54
N PHE A 77 -3.02 -2.59 6.37
CA PHE A 77 -1.85 -2.54 7.22
C PHE A 77 -1.04 -3.79 6.93
N ALA A 78 0.06 -3.63 6.20
CA ALA A 78 0.93 -4.73 5.81
C ALA A 78 2.23 -4.67 6.59
N THR A 79 2.63 -5.78 7.17
CA THR A 79 3.82 -5.91 8.02
C THR A 79 4.69 -7.06 7.54
N ARG A 80 5.99 -6.81 7.40
CA ARG A 80 7.01 -7.83 7.25
C ARG A 80 7.41 -8.30 8.65
N LYS A 81 7.12 -9.55 8.99
CA LYS A 81 7.42 -10.14 10.30
C LYS A 81 8.83 -10.74 10.39
N GLY A 82 9.41 -11.03 9.26
CA GLY A 82 10.73 -11.63 9.15
C GLY A 82 11.09 -11.86 7.69
N SER A 83 12.11 -12.65 7.45
CA SER A 83 12.47 -13.10 6.11
C SER A 83 11.35 -13.99 5.57
N ASN A 84 10.76 -13.62 4.42
CA ASN A 84 9.70 -14.38 3.73
C ASN A 84 8.35 -14.49 4.48
N GLU A 85 8.12 -13.73 5.55
CA GLU A 85 6.86 -13.76 6.30
C GLU A 85 6.19 -12.39 6.34
N PHE A 86 4.95 -12.34 5.86
CA PHE A 86 4.15 -11.12 5.76
C PHE A 86 2.78 -11.31 6.39
N GLU A 87 2.34 -10.30 7.10
CA GLU A 87 1.01 -10.24 7.68
C GLU A 87 0.28 -9.00 7.12
N VAL A 88 -0.93 -9.19 6.63
CA VAL A 88 -1.77 -8.12 6.11
C VAL A 88 -3.08 -8.07 6.87
N MET A 89 -3.36 -6.93 7.49
CA MET A 89 -4.67 -6.62 8.02
C MET A 89 -5.43 -5.83 6.96
N ALA A 90 -6.61 -6.31 6.59
CA ALA A 90 -7.40 -5.82 5.48
C ALA A 90 -8.83 -5.49 5.91
N GLU A 91 -9.22 -4.22 5.77
CA GLU A 91 -10.58 -3.75 5.96
C GLU A 91 -11.14 -3.28 4.63
N ASN A 92 -12.30 -3.82 4.24
CA ASN A 92 -13.02 -3.42 3.03
C ASN A 92 -12.17 -3.52 1.74
N ILE A 93 -11.34 -4.56 1.64
CA ILE A 93 -10.47 -4.85 0.51
C ILE A 93 -10.93 -6.11 -0.20
N ILE A 94 -11.04 -6.04 -1.52
CA ILE A 94 -11.29 -7.18 -2.40
C ILE A 94 -9.97 -7.77 -2.88
N LYS A 95 -9.04 -6.91 -3.32
CA LYS A 95 -7.77 -7.33 -3.91
C LYS A 95 -6.63 -6.42 -3.52
N TYR A 96 -5.46 -7.02 -3.25
CA TYR A 96 -4.22 -6.30 -3.04
C TYR A 96 -3.02 -7.05 -3.64
N ASP A 97 -1.95 -6.31 -3.90
CA ASP A 97 -0.67 -6.84 -4.38
C ASP A 97 0.44 -6.55 -3.36
N LEU A 98 1.34 -7.52 -3.17
CA LEU A 98 2.61 -7.31 -2.48
C LEU A 98 3.76 -7.49 -3.47
N TYR A 99 4.73 -6.61 -3.40
CA TYR A 99 5.88 -6.55 -4.29
C TYR A 99 7.16 -6.91 -3.52
N PHE A 100 8.05 -7.65 -4.16
CA PHE A 100 9.23 -8.22 -3.53
C PHE A 100 10.49 -7.95 -4.32
N ASN A 101 11.61 -7.85 -3.61
CA ASN A 101 12.96 -7.84 -4.13
C ASN A 101 13.87 -8.66 -3.20
N SER A 102 15.14 -8.80 -3.54
CA SER A 102 16.12 -9.57 -2.75
C SER A 102 16.41 -9.01 -1.36
N GLU A 103 16.04 -7.75 -1.08
CA GLU A 103 16.15 -7.16 0.25
C GLU A 103 14.96 -7.54 1.15
N THR A 104 13.83 -7.91 0.55
CA THR A 104 12.59 -8.20 1.29
C THR A 104 12.34 -9.70 1.42
N VAL A 105 12.78 -10.51 0.46
CA VAL A 105 12.58 -11.96 0.44
C VAL A 105 13.81 -12.71 -0.08
N ASP A 106 13.98 -13.93 0.40
CA ASP A 106 14.84 -14.94 -0.18
C ASP A 106 14.01 -15.74 -1.21
N PHE A 107 14.30 -15.57 -2.50
CA PHE A 107 13.54 -16.19 -3.59
C PHE A 107 13.67 -17.73 -3.65
N ASP A 108 14.68 -18.29 -2.98
CA ASP A 108 14.85 -19.75 -2.90
C ASP A 108 13.99 -20.39 -1.83
N LYS A 109 13.37 -19.58 -0.96
CA LYS A 109 12.49 -20.04 0.12
C LYS A 109 11.02 -19.76 -0.19
N ILE A 110 10.16 -20.44 0.57
CA ILE A 110 8.72 -20.20 0.53
C ILE A 110 8.42 -18.83 1.17
N VAL A 111 7.62 -18.02 0.48
CA VAL A 111 7.02 -16.81 1.05
C VAL A 111 5.65 -17.18 1.62
N THR A 112 5.40 -16.74 2.84
CA THR A 112 4.11 -16.93 3.52
C THR A 112 3.46 -15.55 3.72
N ILE A 113 2.22 -15.41 3.23
CA ILE A 113 1.40 -14.22 3.44
C ILE A 113 0.17 -14.66 4.23
N THR A 114 -0.02 -14.08 5.41
CA THR A 114 -1.19 -14.28 6.24
C THR A 114 -2.06 -13.03 6.18
N THR A 115 -3.35 -13.21 5.91
CA THR A 115 -4.31 -12.10 5.88
C THR A 115 -5.32 -12.24 7.01
N GLN A 116 -5.57 -11.13 7.69
CA GLN A 116 -6.64 -10.98 8.66
C GLN A 116 -7.61 -9.92 8.17
N LYS A 117 -8.86 -10.31 7.92
CA LYS A 117 -9.92 -9.36 7.57
C LYS A 117 -10.43 -8.68 8.83
N PHE A 118 -10.72 -7.38 8.71
CA PHE A 118 -11.44 -6.63 9.73
C PHE A 118 -12.84 -6.31 9.25
N GLN A 119 -13.77 -6.31 10.18
CA GLN A 119 -15.16 -5.90 9.95
C GLN A 119 -15.51 -4.79 10.92
N VAL A 120 -16.20 -3.78 10.42
CA VAL A 120 -16.76 -2.72 11.28
C VAL A 120 -18.09 -3.22 11.82
N GLN A 121 -18.20 -3.29 13.13
CA GLN A 121 -19.42 -3.63 13.84
C GLN A 121 -19.80 -2.48 14.80
N GLY A 122 -20.76 -1.67 14.38
CA GLY A 122 -21.01 -0.39 15.03
C GLY A 122 -19.80 0.55 14.89
N ASN A 123 -19.30 1.07 15.99
CA ASN A 123 -18.10 1.92 16.03
C ASN A 123 -16.79 1.14 16.27
N ASN A 124 -16.86 -0.19 16.38
CA ASN A 124 -15.71 -1.02 16.70
C ASN A 124 -15.18 -1.76 15.48
N LEU A 125 -13.86 -1.84 15.38
CA LEU A 125 -13.16 -2.65 14.41
C LEU A 125 -12.90 -4.04 15.01
N MET A 126 -13.61 -5.05 14.51
CA MET A 126 -13.52 -6.43 14.99
C MET A 126 -12.57 -7.23 14.10
N PRO A 127 -11.53 -7.85 14.67
CA PRO A 127 -10.64 -8.70 13.92
C PRO A 127 -11.34 -10.03 13.56
N GLY A 128 -11.29 -10.41 12.31
CA GLY A 128 -11.67 -11.73 11.85
C GLY A 128 -10.55 -12.75 12.03
N GLU A 129 -10.77 -13.95 11.50
CA GLU A 129 -9.78 -15.03 11.54
C GLU A 129 -8.57 -14.71 10.65
N LYS A 130 -7.37 -15.07 11.14
CA LYS A 130 -6.16 -15.05 10.32
C LYS A 130 -6.12 -16.26 9.40
N LYS A 131 -5.89 -16.04 8.11
CA LYS A 131 -5.79 -17.09 7.09
C LYS A 131 -4.52 -16.95 6.27
N ILE A 132 -3.88 -18.07 5.96
CA ILE A 132 -2.78 -18.09 5.00
C ILE A 132 -3.37 -17.86 3.62
N SER A 133 -3.06 -16.71 3.02
CA SER A 133 -3.53 -16.31 1.69
C SER A 133 -2.56 -16.73 0.58
N TYR A 134 -1.29 -16.94 0.94
CA TYR A 134 -0.26 -17.41 0.02
C TYR A 134 0.84 -18.17 0.77
N LYS A 135 1.31 -19.30 0.21
CA LYS A 135 2.42 -20.09 0.77
C LYS A 135 3.14 -20.84 -0.35
N LYS A 136 3.97 -20.14 -1.11
CA LYS A 136 4.74 -20.70 -2.25
C LYS A 136 6.01 -19.88 -2.48
N LYS A 137 6.94 -20.40 -3.28
CA LYS A 137 8.05 -19.60 -3.82
C LYS A 137 7.50 -18.54 -4.76
N VAL A 138 8.07 -17.35 -4.70
CA VAL A 138 7.76 -16.26 -5.62
C VAL A 138 8.77 -16.27 -6.74
N LYS A 139 8.31 -16.04 -7.97
CA LYS A 139 9.17 -15.97 -9.16
C LYS A 139 9.39 -14.51 -9.55
N LYS A 140 10.62 -14.22 -9.97
CA LYS A 140 10.95 -12.94 -10.58
C LYS A 140 10.23 -12.76 -11.91
N ASP A 141 9.83 -11.53 -12.20
CA ASP A 141 9.06 -11.15 -13.38
C ASP A 141 9.57 -9.80 -13.90
N LEU A 142 10.07 -9.79 -15.14
CA LEU A 142 10.58 -8.60 -15.77
C LEU A 142 9.52 -7.49 -15.91
N ALA A 143 8.25 -7.86 -16.12
CA ALA A 143 7.17 -6.88 -16.23
C ALA A 143 6.96 -6.15 -14.90
N VAL A 144 7.10 -6.86 -13.77
CA VAL A 144 7.03 -6.25 -12.43
C VAL A 144 8.20 -5.30 -12.21
N LEU A 145 9.40 -5.69 -12.61
CA LEU A 145 10.60 -4.84 -12.51
C LEU A 145 10.41 -3.55 -13.31
N LEU A 146 9.96 -3.64 -14.56
CA LEU A 146 9.73 -2.48 -15.42
C LEU A 146 8.62 -1.58 -14.86
N TYR A 147 7.55 -2.17 -14.33
CA TYR A 147 6.48 -1.41 -13.69
C TYR A 147 6.99 -0.64 -12.46
N SER A 148 7.76 -1.28 -11.59
CA SER A 148 8.31 -0.62 -10.40
C SER A 148 9.30 0.50 -10.76
N TYR A 149 10.12 0.28 -11.79
CA TYR A 149 11.02 1.32 -12.31
C TYR A 149 10.24 2.53 -12.85
N LYS A 150 9.20 2.28 -13.67
CA LYS A 150 8.33 3.33 -14.20
C LYS A 150 7.65 4.13 -13.08
N THR A 151 7.26 3.46 -12.01
CA THR A 151 6.54 4.06 -10.89
C THR A 151 7.45 4.92 -10.02
N PHE A 152 8.61 4.40 -9.65
CA PHE A 152 9.48 5.07 -8.70
C PHE A 152 10.60 5.89 -9.34
N ARG A 153 11.03 5.51 -10.55
CA ARG A 153 12.21 6.09 -11.25
C ARG A 153 13.46 6.15 -10.36
N ASN A 154 13.57 5.18 -9.46
CA ASN A 154 14.65 5.09 -8.49
C ASN A 154 15.20 3.66 -8.47
N PRO A 155 16.49 3.44 -8.87
CA PRO A 155 17.09 2.12 -8.92
C PRO A 155 17.17 1.42 -7.55
N ASN A 156 17.15 2.18 -6.45
CA ASN A 156 17.18 1.64 -5.09
C ASN A 156 15.80 1.21 -4.57
N ARG A 157 14.75 1.34 -5.39
CA ARG A 157 13.36 0.99 -5.03
C ARG A 157 12.72 0.10 -6.09
N LEU A 158 13.49 -0.87 -6.59
CA LEU A 158 12.99 -1.80 -7.59
C LEU A 158 12.47 -3.07 -6.94
N TYR A 159 11.33 -3.53 -7.43
CA TYR A 159 10.74 -4.81 -7.10
C TYR A 159 10.71 -5.65 -8.37
N ASP A 160 11.12 -6.89 -8.27
CA ASP A 160 11.25 -7.82 -9.39
C ASP A 160 10.28 -9.01 -9.29
N ALA A 161 9.40 -9.01 -8.30
CA ALA A 161 8.36 -10.02 -8.15
C ALA A 161 7.11 -9.46 -7.48
N LYS A 162 5.97 -10.11 -7.72
CA LYS A 162 4.67 -9.72 -7.18
C LYS A 162 3.81 -10.92 -6.84
N VAL A 163 3.03 -10.81 -5.77
CA VAL A 163 1.95 -11.73 -5.42
C VAL A 163 0.64 -10.95 -5.32
N SER A 164 -0.36 -11.38 -6.06
CA SER A 164 -1.72 -10.83 -6.02
C SER A 164 -2.61 -11.70 -5.14
N ILE A 165 -3.29 -11.08 -4.19
CA ILE A 165 -4.21 -11.74 -3.26
C ILE A 165 -5.63 -11.24 -3.53
N LEU A 166 -6.53 -12.18 -3.85
CA LEU A 166 -7.96 -11.96 -3.96
C LEU A 166 -8.64 -12.46 -2.69
N LEU A 167 -9.32 -11.58 -1.97
CA LEU A 167 -9.96 -11.88 -0.69
C LEU A 167 -11.45 -12.25 -0.82
N GLU A 168 -12.10 -11.73 -1.85
CA GLU A 168 -13.49 -12.04 -2.19
C GLU A 168 -13.56 -12.23 -3.70
N SER A 169 -14.24 -13.28 -4.16
CA SER A 169 -14.61 -13.35 -5.56
C SER A 169 -15.76 -12.37 -5.77
N THR A 170 -15.61 -11.43 -6.68
CA THR A 170 -16.74 -10.69 -7.26
C THR A 170 -17.53 -11.66 -8.13
N LEU A 171 -18.37 -12.50 -7.51
CA LEU A 171 -19.43 -13.16 -8.25
C LEU A 171 -20.49 -12.07 -8.49
N VAL A 172 -20.53 -11.61 -9.72
CA VAL A 172 -21.63 -10.84 -10.29
C VAL A 172 -22.81 -11.77 -10.52
#